data_fc5ebad2b5617c57c59ae11a2512b378
#
_entry.id   fc5ebad2b5617c57c59ae11a2512b378
#
_cell.length_a   1.000
_cell.length_b   1.000
_cell.length_c   1.000
_cell.angle_alpha   90.00
_cell.angle_beta   90.00
_cell.angle_gamma   90.00
#
_symmetry.space_group_name_H-M   'P 1'
#
loop_
_entity.id
_entity.type
_entity.pdbx_description
1 polymer ?
#
loop_
_entity_poly.entity_id
_entity_poly.type
_entity_poly.pdbx_seq_one_letter_code
_entity_poly.pdbx_strand_id
1 'polypeptide(L)'
;MSRLKKLLIIITILVCTVSLIIVGYIFIKDYLECNSNNEDIDDLIDEVFIEDSNKNENNIDWDYLKSINEDIIGWVEIENTEINYPILKDRDSLYYLKHNYSKKYNSNGSIFTLDINPFEDCETLLYGHNMKNGTMFSILGKYLDKDFLLSHQKIKIYTPNKNYEGVIFSAYSIGIGTEKSNISNLGF
;
A
#
# COMPACT_ATOMS: atom_id res chain seq x y z
N MET A 1 -50.42 26.61 2.32
CA MET A 1 -49.75 25.31 2.43
C MET A 1 -50.36 24.52 3.58
N SER A 2 -50.89 23.32 3.32
CA SER A 2 -51.53 22.50 4.36
C SER A 2 -50.54 22.11 5.47
N ARG A 3 -51.00 21.90 6.71
CA ARG A 3 -50.17 21.48 7.84
C ARG A 3 -49.38 20.19 7.50
N LEU A 4 -49.98 19.28 6.74
CA LEU A 4 -49.36 18.05 6.29
C LEU A 4 -48.15 18.32 5.35
N LYS A 5 -48.25 19.25 4.41
CA LYS A 5 -47.13 19.62 3.51
C LYS A 5 -45.96 20.23 4.30
N LYS A 6 -46.24 21.07 5.31
CA LYS A 6 -45.18 21.60 6.18
C LYS A 6 -44.47 20.51 6.98
N LEU A 7 -45.23 19.55 7.53
CA LEU A 7 -44.68 18.41 8.24
C LEU A 7 -43.79 17.54 7.39
N LEU A 8 -44.24 17.22 6.17
CA LEU A 8 -43.45 16.45 5.21
C LEU A 8 -42.12 17.14 4.86
N ILE A 9 -42.15 18.45 4.62
CA ILE A 9 -40.92 19.22 4.34
C ILE A 9 -39.95 19.16 5.54
N ILE A 10 -40.42 19.30 6.77
CA ILE A 10 -39.60 19.24 7.96
C ILE A 10 -38.95 17.85 8.09
N ILE A 11 -39.72 16.77 7.89
CA ILE A 11 -39.20 15.39 7.92
C ILE A 11 -38.13 15.17 6.83
N THR A 12 -38.39 15.66 5.62
CA THR A 12 -37.40 15.53 4.51
C THR A 12 -36.09 16.25 4.87
N ILE A 13 -36.17 17.49 5.38
CA ILE A 13 -34.99 18.24 5.80
C ILE A 13 -34.23 17.47 6.90
N LEU A 14 -34.96 16.93 7.89
CA LEU A 14 -34.35 16.20 9.00
C LEU A 14 -33.64 14.91 8.49
N VAL A 15 -34.25 14.16 7.57
CA VAL A 15 -33.63 12.98 6.96
C VAL A 15 -32.37 13.37 6.17
N CYS A 16 -32.44 14.45 5.37
CA CYS A 16 -31.28 14.95 4.62
C CYS A 16 -30.14 15.39 5.54
N THR A 17 -30.45 16.10 6.64
CA THR A 17 -29.40 16.54 7.59
C THR A 17 -28.74 15.37 8.30
N VAL A 18 -29.50 14.37 8.73
CA VAL A 18 -28.96 13.14 9.35
C VAL A 18 -28.10 12.37 8.36
N SER A 19 -28.54 12.23 7.10
CA SER A 19 -27.72 11.55 6.08
C SER A 19 -26.41 12.27 5.80
N LEU A 20 -26.41 13.61 5.75
CA LEU A 20 -25.17 14.39 5.59
C LEU A 20 -24.21 14.23 6.77
N ILE A 21 -24.74 14.18 8.00
CA ILE A 21 -23.92 13.94 9.20
C ILE A 21 -23.27 12.55 9.14
N ILE A 22 -24.03 11.52 8.77
CA ILE A 22 -23.50 10.14 8.65
C ILE A 22 -22.40 10.07 7.58
N VAL A 23 -22.64 10.64 6.40
CA VAL A 23 -21.64 10.69 5.33
C VAL A 23 -20.39 11.45 5.79
N GLY A 24 -20.56 12.61 6.41
CA GLY A 24 -19.46 13.39 6.98
C GLY A 24 -18.64 12.61 8.01
N TYR A 25 -19.32 11.89 8.90
CA TYR A 25 -18.67 11.05 9.90
C TYR A 25 -17.83 9.92 9.25
N ILE A 26 -18.37 9.25 8.23
CA ILE A 26 -17.67 8.20 7.48
C ILE A 26 -16.40 8.78 6.82
N PHE A 27 -16.52 9.93 6.14
CA PHE A 27 -15.40 10.59 5.50
C PHE A 27 -14.30 10.99 6.49
N ILE A 28 -14.68 11.56 7.65
CA ILE A 28 -13.72 11.96 8.68
C ILE A 28 -13.02 10.72 9.25
N LYS A 29 -13.78 9.66 9.52
CA LYS A 29 -13.21 8.39 10.02
C LYS A 29 -12.19 7.82 9.05
N ASP A 30 -12.54 7.69 7.77
CA ASP A 30 -11.64 7.17 6.74
C ASP A 30 -10.39 8.04 6.58
N TYR A 31 -10.55 9.38 6.64
CA TYR A 31 -9.44 10.32 6.58
C TYR A 31 -8.48 10.17 7.78
N LEU A 32 -9.01 10.09 8.99
CA LEU A 32 -8.20 9.93 10.21
C LEU A 32 -7.47 8.57 10.23
N GLU A 33 -8.16 7.49 9.83
CA GLU A 33 -7.57 6.16 9.74
C GLU A 33 -6.43 6.13 8.73
N CYS A 34 -6.60 6.79 7.58
CA CYS A 34 -5.60 6.89 6.54
C CYS A 34 -4.35 7.67 7.00
N ASN A 35 -4.54 8.76 7.75
CA ASN A 35 -3.44 9.60 8.23
C ASN A 35 -2.63 8.90 9.34
N SER A 36 -3.31 8.24 10.26
CA SER A 36 -2.68 7.43 11.32
C SER A 36 -1.76 6.34 10.77
N ASN A 37 -2.11 5.75 9.61
CA ASN A 37 -1.29 4.71 8.99
C ASN A 37 0.04 5.20 8.43
N ASN A 38 0.10 6.44 7.96
CA ASN A 38 1.33 7.02 7.46
C ASN A 38 2.27 7.32 8.62
N GLU A 39 1.74 7.88 9.72
CA GLU A 39 2.50 8.10 10.95
C GLU A 39 3.06 6.77 11.50
N ASP A 40 2.25 5.69 11.52
CA ASP A 40 2.67 4.35 11.97
C ASP A 40 3.82 3.78 11.10
N ILE A 41 3.88 4.08 9.79
CA ILE A 41 4.97 3.62 8.90
C ILE A 41 6.22 4.48 9.08
N ASP A 42 6.08 5.79 9.19
CA ASP A 42 7.22 6.70 9.41
C ASP A 42 7.91 6.38 10.74
N ASP A 43 7.14 6.17 11.81
CA ASP A 43 7.65 5.73 13.12
C ASP A 43 8.36 4.37 13.01
N LEU A 44 7.79 3.43 12.24
CA LEU A 44 8.41 2.11 12.02
C LEU A 44 9.74 2.23 11.27
N ILE A 45 9.84 3.11 10.27
CA ILE A 45 11.07 3.36 9.52
C ILE A 45 12.17 3.84 10.48
N ASP A 46 11.86 4.82 11.32
CA ASP A 46 12.82 5.38 12.27
C ASP A 46 13.30 4.34 13.32
N GLU A 47 12.45 3.40 13.71
CA GLU A 47 12.79 2.35 14.66
C GLU A 47 13.60 1.20 14.04
N VAL A 48 13.37 0.90 12.75
CA VAL A 48 13.87 -0.30 12.07
C VAL A 48 15.21 -0.08 11.38
N PHE A 49 15.44 1.13 10.81
CA PHE A 49 16.68 1.43 10.11
C PHE A 49 17.76 1.85 11.11
N ILE A 50 18.70 0.93 11.38
CA ILE A 50 19.85 1.20 12.25
C ILE A 50 20.94 1.86 11.42
N GLU A 51 21.28 3.13 11.74
CA GLU A 51 22.46 3.79 11.19
C GLU A 51 23.72 3.13 11.74
N ASP A 52 24.30 2.19 11.01
CA ASP A 52 25.64 1.71 11.29
C ASP A 52 26.66 2.64 10.62
N SER A 53 27.28 3.50 11.41
CA SER A 53 28.28 4.47 10.95
C SER A 53 29.54 3.84 10.32
N ASN A 54 29.68 2.51 10.31
CA ASN A 54 30.80 1.77 9.77
C ASN A 54 30.52 0.99 8.47
N LYS A 55 29.26 0.89 8.05
CA LYS A 55 28.87 0.28 6.77
C LYS A 55 27.89 1.20 6.06
N ASN A 56 28.16 1.51 4.81
CA ASN A 56 27.24 2.23 3.90
C ASN A 56 25.98 1.40 3.50
N GLU A 57 25.55 0.48 4.35
CA GLU A 57 24.38 -0.37 4.12
C GLU A 57 23.39 -0.14 5.25
N ASN A 58 22.17 0.23 4.89
CA ASN A 58 21.04 0.29 5.82
C ASN A 58 20.82 -1.10 6.40
N ASN A 59 21.12 -1.30 7.66
CA ASN A 59 20.80 -2.51 8.39
C ASN A 59 19.39 -2.39 8.95
N ILE A 60 18.52 -3.31 8.55
CA ILE A 60 17.16 -3.42 9.08
C ILE A 60 17.18 -4.37 10.28
N ASP A 61 16.55 -3.97 11.38
CA ASP A 61 16.35 -4.83 12.56
C ASP A 61 15.25 -5.86 12.27
N TRP A 62 15.68 -6.99 11.71
CA TRP A 62 14.77 -8.10 11.37
C TRP A 62 14.17 -8.77 12.59
N ASP A 63 14.89 -8.82 13.71
CA ASP A 63 14.39 -9.42 14.95
C ASP A 63 13.25 -8.58 15.52
N TYR A 64 13.40 -7.26 15.48
CA TYR A 64 12.34 -6.34 15.87
C TYR A 64 11.12 -6.48 14.95
N LEU A 65 11.30 -6.42 13.62
CA LEU A 65 10.21 -6.61 12.66
C LEU A 65 9.46 -7.93 12.85
N LYS A 66 10.19 -9.02 13.06
CA LYS A 66 9.62 -10.34 13.32
C LYS A 66 8.87 -10.40 14.64
N SER A 67 9.28 -9.63 15.65
CA SER A 67 8.56 -9.53 16.92
C SER A 67 7.20 -8.85 16.78
N ILE A 68 7.06 -7.90 15.83
CA ILE A 68 5.80 -7.25 15.51
C ILE A 68 4.90 -8.20 14.71
N ASN A 69 5.46 -8.82 13.66
CA ASN A 69 4.72 -9.72 12.78
C ASN A 69 5.67 -10.67 12.05
N GLU A 70 5.55 -11.96 12.34
CA GLU A 70 6.34 -13.01 11.71
C GLU A 70 6.15 -13.13 10.18
N ASP A 71 5.04 -12.60 9.64
CA ASP A 71 4.76 -12.59 8.21
C ASP A 71 5.56 -11.52 7.44
N ILE A 72 6.26 -10.61 8.10
CA ILE A 72 7.17 -9.66 7.44
C ILE A 72 8.40 -10.42 6.94
N ILE A 73 8.59 -10.45 5.63
CA ILE A 73 9.65 -11.23 4.96
C ILE A 73 10.66 -10.38 4.21
N GLY A 74 10.38 -9.11 4.03
CA GLY A 74 11.22 -8.21 3.30
C GLY A 74 10.79 -6.76 3.50
N TRP A 75 11.50 -5.88 2.80
CA TRP A 75 11.25 -4.45 2.77
C TRP A 75 11.50 -3.93 1.36
N VAL A 76 10.62 -3.09 0.82
CA VAL A 76 10.78 -2.46 -0.49
C VAL A 76 10.98 -0.97 -0.34
N GLU A 77 11.99 -0.45 -1.04
CA GLU A 77 12.29 0.97 -1.16
C GLU A 77 12.48 1.35 -2.63
N ILE A 78 11.85 2.44 -3.06
CA ILE A 78 12.14 3.04 -4.36
C ILE A 78 12.67 4.46 -4.12
N GLU A 79 13.92 4.67 -4.48
CA GLU A 79 14.63 5.94 -4.22
C GLU A 79 13.85 7.16 -4.78
N ASN A 80 13.78 8.22 -3.96
CA ASN A 80 13.08 9.48 -4.28
C ASN A 80 11.57 9.33 -4.52
N THR A 81 10.95 8.32 -3.89
CA THR A 81 9.51 8.11 -3.89
C THR A 81 9.00 7.81 -2.48
N GLU A 82 7.68 7.79 -2.31
CA GLU A 82 7.01 7.42 -1.06
C GLU A 82 6.97 5.89 -0.83
N ILE A 83 7.53 5.08 -1.75
CA ILE A 83 7.55 3.62 -1.57
C ILE A 83 8.72 3.24 -0.66
N ASN A 84 8.37 3.00 0.61
CA ASN A 84 9.27 2.56 1.66
C ASN A 84 8.46 1.74 2.67
N TYR A 85 8.25 0.44 2.39
CA TYR A 85 7.27 -0.39 3.10
C TYR A 85 7.77 -1.79 3.39
N PRO A 86 7.35 -2.40 4.52
CA PRO A 86 7.54 -3.83 4.75
C PRO A 86 6.77 -4.67 3.72
N ILE A 87 7.36 -5.79 3.34
CA ILE A 87 6.74 -6.81 2.48
C ILE A 87 6.31 -7.98 3.35
N LEU A 88 5.04 -8.34 3.24
CA LEU A 88 4.44 -9.42 4.02
C LEU A 88 4.14 -10.65 3.16
N LYS A 89 4.21 -11.82 3.77
CA LYS A 89 3.79 -13.07 3.13
C LYS A 89 2.36 -13.40 3.54
N ASP A 90 1.44 -13.34 2.57
CA ASP A 90 0.05 -13.77 2.77
C ASP A 90 -0.09 -15.25 2.36
N ARG A 91 -0.88 -16.01 3.09
CA ARG A 91 -0.95 -17.45 2.90
C ARG A 91 -2.18 -17.93 2.14
N ASP A 92 -3.08 -17.08 1.64
CA ASP A 92 -4.22 -17.54 0.81
C ASP A 92 -5.48 -16.66 0.84
N SER A 93 -5.54 -15.64 1.70
CA SER A 93 -6.81 -14.98 2.01
C SER A 93 -6.91 -13.55 1.52
N LEU A 94 -5.87 -13.02 0.86
CA LEU A 94 -5.75 -11.60 0.58
C LEU A 94 -5.96 -10.76 1.87
N TYR A 95 -5.50 -11.33 3.00
CA TYR A 95 -5.67 -10.74 4.33
C TYR A 95 -5.07 -9.34 4.39
N TYR A 96 -3.86 -9.19 3.84
CA TYR A 96 -3.13 -7.94 3.82
C TYR A 96 -3.66 -6.88 2.84
N LEU A 97 -4.72 -7.17 2.08
CA LEU A 97 -5.47 -6.11 1.39
C LEU A 97 -6.19 -5.17 2.36
N LYS A 98 -6.50 -5.63 3.58
CA LYS A 98 -7.27 -4.86 4.57
C LYS A 98 -6.66 -4.90 5.97
N HIS A 99 -5.39 -5.27 6.08
CA HIS A 99 -4.67 -5.28 7.34
C HIS A 99 -3.27 -4.68 7.15
N ASN A 100 -2.85 -3.89 8.13
CA ASN A 100 -1.51 -3.32 8.14
C ASN A 100 -0.44 -4.34 8.58
N TYR A 101 0.82 -3.90 8.60
CA TYR A 101 1.96 -4.73 9.00
C TYR A 101 1.85 -5.29 10.43
N SER A 102 1.11 -4.65 11.33
CA SER A 102 0.86 -5.11 12.70
C SER A 102 -0.44 -5.93 12.86
N LYS A 103 -1.00 -6.44 11.75
CA LYS A 103 -2.23 -7.24 11.70
C LYS A 103 -3.50 -6.51 12.15
N LYS A 104 -3.49 -5.20 12.28
CA LYS A 104 -4.68 -4.40 12.55
C LYS A 104 -5.44 -4.14 11.25
N TYR A 105 -6.78 -4.12 11.34
CA TYR A 105 -7.62 -3.73 10.20
C TYR A 105 -7.24 -2.33 9.70
N ASN A 106 -7.08 -2.21 8.39
CA ASN A 106 -6.64 -1.00 7.73
C ASN A 106 -7.06 -1.01 6.26
N SER A 107 -7.79 -0.01 5.82
CA SER A 107 -8.27 0.10 4.44
C SER A 107 -7.16 0.25 3.39
N ASN A 108 -5.97 0.75 3.78
CA ASN A 108 -4.82 0.87 2.89
C ASN A 108 -4.12 -0.48 2.68
N GLY A 109 -4.37 -1.45 3.55
CA GLY A 109 -3.68 -2.73 3.52
C GLY A 109 -2.18 -2.62 3.74
N SER A 110 -1.45 -3.55 3.17
CA SER A 110 0.02 -3.61 3.17
C SER A 110 0.54 -4.02 1.79
N ILE A 111 1.86 -3.93 1.61
CA ILE A 111 2.53 -4.57 0.48
C ILE A 111 2.77 -6.03 0.84
N PHE A 112 2.33 -6.95 0.00
CA PHE A 112 2.42 -8.39 0.29
C PHE A 112 2.64 -9.24 -0.95
N THR A 113 3.01 -10.49 -0.75
CA THR A 113 3.12 -11.52 -1.79
C THR A 113 2.34 -12.77 -1.40
N LEU A 114 1.89 -13.50 -2.42
CA LEU A 114 1.28 -14.83 -2.30
C LEU A 114 2.25 -15.95 -2.71
N ASP A 115 3.46 -15.59 -3.15
CA ASP A 115 4.44 -16.54 -3.64
C ASP A 115 4.89 -17.51 -2.53
N ILE A 116 5.13 -18.76 -2.89
CA ILE A 116 5.56 -19.80 -1.94
C ILE A 116 6.98 -19.54 -1.50
N ASN A 117 7.89 -19.23 -2.44
CA ASN A 117 9.31 -18.96 -2.22
C ASN A 117 9.68 -17.55 -2.72
N PRO A 118 9.17 -16.48 -2.09
CA PRO A 118 9.46 -15.13 -2.53
C PRO A 118 10.97 -14.84 -2.45
N PHE A 119 11.50 -14.18 -3.47
CA PHE A 119 12.90 -13.80 -3.64
C PHE A 119 13.90 -14.95 -3.87
N GLU A 120 13.44 -16.20 -3.87
CA GLU A 120 14.24 -17.40 -4.19
C GLU A 120 13.96 -17.88 -5.62
N ASP A 121 12.73 -17.74 -6.09
CA ASP A 121 12.30 -18.07 -7.45
C ASP A 121 12.73 -16.98 -8.46
N CYS A 122 12.57 -17.27 -9.76
CA CYS A 122 12.94 -16.34 -10.85
C CYS A 122 12.12 -15.05 -10.85
N GLU A 123 10.96 -15.05 -10.24
CA GLU A 123 10.08 -13.89 -10.11
C GLU A 123 9.43 -13.86 -8.72
N THR A 124 9.12 -12.67 -8.26
CA THR A 124 8.30 -12.44 -7.06
C THR A 124 7.26 -11.38 -7.38
N LEU A 125 5.99 -11.71 -7.16
CA LEU A 125 4.89 -10.82 -7.43
C LEU A 125 4.47 -10.09 -6.14
N LEU A 126 4.61 -8.78 -6.12
CA LEU A 126 4.18 -7.93 -5.01
C LEU A 126 2.84 -7.27 -5.31
N TYR A 127 1.93 -7.34 -4.35
CA TYR A 127 0.62 -6.71 -4.38
C TYR A 127 0.57 -5.52 -3.43
N GLY A 128 -0.18 -4.50 -3.80
CA GLY A 128 -0.44 -3.33 -2.96
C GLY A 128 -1.54 -2.46 -3.56
N HIS A 129 -2.25 -1.74 -2.71
CA HIS A 129 -3.29 -0.83 -3.19
C HIS A 129 -2.72 0.37 -3.95
N ASN A 130 -3.46 0.81 -4.97
CA ASN A 130 -3.26 2.10 -5.62
C ASN A 130 -4.15 3.15 -4.93
N MET A 131 -3.64 3.78 -3.88
CA MET A 131 -4.41 4.68 -3.03
C MET A 131 -4.49 6.09 -3.61
N LYS A 132 -5.68 6.72 -3.55
CA LYS A 132 -5.87 8.10 -4.04
C LYS A 132 -5.13 9.17 -3.23
N ASN A 133 -4.77 8.84 -1.99
CA ASN A 133 -4.07 9.74 -1.07
C ASN A 133 -2.54 9.76 -1.26
N GLY A 134 -2.01 9.07 -2.26
CA GLY A 134 -0.58 9.06 -2.56
C GLY A 134 0.21 7.92 -1.93
N THR A 135 -0.39 7.11 -1.05
CA THR A 135 0.29 6.04 -0.33
C THR A 135 0.29 4.71 -1.08
N MET A 136 0.95 3.71 -0.53
CA MET A 136 1.12 2.39 -1.11
C MET A 136 1.71 2.44 -2.52
N PHE A 137 1.11 1.75 -3.49
CA PHE A 137 1.57 1.72 -4.88
C PHE A 137 0.98 2.82 -5.77
N SER A 138 0.40 3.88 -5.20
CA SER A 138 -0.21 4.96 -5.98
C SER A 138 0.76 5.66 -6.93
N ILE A 139 2.01 5.86 -6.50
CA ILE A 139 3.04 6.53 -7.29
C ILE A 139 3.42 5.75 -8.55
N LEU A 140 3.15 4.42 -8.58
CA LEU A 140 3.45 3.60 -9.75
C LEU A 140 2.73 4.08 -11.02
N GLY A 141 1.60 4.78 -10.88
CA GLY A 141 0.93 5.43 -12.00
C GLY A 141 1.78 6.49 -12.72
N LYS A 142 2.72 7.14 -12.01
CA LYS A 142 3.63 8.14 -12.60
C LYS A 142 4.69 7.51 -13.49
N TYR A 143 4.99 6.22 -13.34
CA TYR A 143 5.95 5.49 -14.18
C TYR A 143 5.47 5.28 -15.63
N LEU A 144 4.21 5.60 -15.93
CA LEU A 144 3.73 5.70 -17.31
C LEU A 144 4.34 6.89 -18.06
N ASP A 145 4.86 7.89 -17.33
CA ASP A 145 5.65 8.97 -17.87
C ASP A 145 7.13 8.54 -17.98
N LYS A 146 7.71 8.71 -19.17
CA LYS A 146 9.07 8.25 -19.46
C LYS A 146 10.13 9.00 -18.65
N ASP A 147 9.97 10.30 -18.45
CA ASP A 147 10.97 11.10 -17.74
C ASP A 147 10.95 10.77 -16.25
N PHE A 148 9.75 10.52 -15.70
CA PHE A 148 9.61 10.01 -14.33
C PHE A 148 10.26 8.63 -14.19
N LEU A 149 9.98 7.69 -15.09
CA LEU A 149 10.59 6.36 -15.07
C LEU A 149 12.12 6.44 -15.10
N LEU A 150 12.70 7.26 -16.01
CA LEU A 150 14.14 7.38 -16.13
C LEU A 150 14.83 8.02 -14.91
N SER A 151 14.11 8.86 -14.17
CA SER A 151 14.65 9.53 -12.97
C SER A 151 14.46 8.74 -11.68
N HIS A 152 13.61 7.70 -11.66
CA HIS A 152 13.24 6.93 -10.47
C HIS A 152 13.37 5.41 -10.70
N GLN A 153 14.42 4.97 -11.38
CA GLN A 153 14.57 3.57 -11.79
C GLN A 153 15.02 2.62 -10.68
N LYS A 154 15.67 3.15 -9.63
CA LYS A 154 16.30 2.29 -8.64
C LYS A 154 15.28 1.78 -7.63
N ILE A 155 15.23 0.47 -7.49
CA ILE A 155 14.47 -0.22 -6.47
C ILE A 155 15.41 -1.07 -5.61
N LYS A 156 15.19 -1.05 -4.31
CA LYS A 156 15.89 -1.89 -3.35
C LYS A 156 14.89 -2.81 -2.66
N ILE A 157 15.27 -4.05 -2.52
CA ILE A 157 14.55 -5.05 -1.73
C ILE A 157 15.52 -5.56 -0.68
N TYR A 158 15.15 -5.39 0.57
CA TYR A 158 15.88 -5.93 1.70
C TYR A 158 15.18 -7.20 2.19
N THR A 159 15.95 -8.21 2.52
CA THR A 159 15.47 -9.44 3.16
C THR A 159 16.40 -9.81 4.31
N PRO A 160 15.99 -10.69 5.24
CA PRO A 160 16.85 -11.13 6.33
C PRO A 160 18.19 -11.72 5.88
N ASN A 161 18.22 -12.31 4.68
CA ASN A 161 19.37 -13.06 4.19
C ASN A 161 20.19 -12.30 3.15
N LYS A 162 19.57 -11.39 2.40
CA LYS A 162 20.21 -10.75 1.24
C LYS A 162 19.46 -9.49 0.83
N ASN A 163 20.22 -8.47 0.42
CA ASN A 163 19.68 -7.26 -0.19
C ASN A 163 19.79 -7.37 -1.72
N TYR A 164 18.79 -6.84 -2.41
CA TYR A 164 18.73 -6.80 -3.86
C TYR A 164 18.62 -5.36 -4.32
N GLU A 165 19.38 -5.02 -5.35
CA GLU A 165 19.21 -3.79 -6.10
C GLU A 165 18.67 -4.14 -7.50
N GLY A 166 17.65 -3.42 -7.92
CA GLY A 166 16.99 -3.64 -9.18
C GLY A 166 16.78 -2.34 -9.95
N VAL A 167 16.37 -2.49 -11.21
CA VAL A 167 16.05 -1.37 -12.09
C VAL A 167 14.64 -1.54 -12.62
N ILE A 168 13.79 -0.54 -12.41
CA ILE A 168 12.46 -0.48 -13.01
C ILE A 168 12.64 -0.14 -14.49
N PHE A 169 12.31 -1.08 -15.36
CA PHE A 169 12.53 -0.95 -16.82
C PHE A 169 11.22 -0.80 -17.59
N SER A 170 10.07 -1.10 -16.97
CA SER A 170 8.76 -1.07 -17.63
C SER A 170 7.65 -0.80 -16.64
N ALA A 171 6.66 -0.02 -17.06
CA ALA A 171 5.40 0.17 -16.34
C ALA A 171 4.25 0.22 -17.37
N TYR A 172 3.11 -0.38 -17.01
CA TYR A 172 1.93 -0.36 -17.85
C TYR A 172 0.66 -0.41 -17.00
N SER A 173 -0.45 0.09 -17.57
CA SER A 173 -1.76 0.03 -16.95
C SER A 173 -2.67 -0.89 -17.77
N ILE A 174 -3.29 -1.86 -17.10
CA ILE A 174 -4.29 -2.74 -17.71
C ILE A 174 -5.65 -2.31 -17.18
N GLY A 175 -6.55 -1.86 -18.10
CA GLY A 175 -7.95 -1.69 -17.75
C GLY A 175 -8.58 -3.06 -17.50
N ILE A 176 -9.28 -3.23 -16.38
CA ILE A 176 -10.14 -4.41 -16.16
C ILE A 176 -11.37 -4.24 -17.04
N GLY A 177 -11.20 -4.48 -18.34
CA GLY A 177 -12.29 -4.66 -19.28
C GLY A 177 -12.82 -6.09 -19.18
N THR A 178 -14.05 -6.30 -19.57
CA THR A 178 -14.79 -7.57 -19.56
C THR A 178 -14.20 -8.67 -20.46
N GLU A 179 -13.06 -8.48 -21.08
CA GLU A 179 -12.33 -9.49 -21.83
C GLU A 179 -11.13 -9.97 -21.03
N LYS A 180 -11.06 -11.29 -20.80
CA LYS A 180 -9.87 -11.99 -20.32
C LYS A 180 -8.72 -11.71 -21.30
N SER A 181 -7.96 -10.67 -21.09
CA SER A 181 -6.70 -10.48 -21.79
C SER A 181 -5.76 -11.60 -21.32
N ASN A 182 -5.50 -12.53 -22.23
CA ASN A 182 -4.47 -13.56 -22.03
C ASN A 182 -3.12 -12.87 -21.88
N ILE A 183 -2.62 -12.79 -20.67
CA ILE A 183 -1.25 -12.33 -20.33
C ILE A 183 -0.20 -13.23 -21.00
N SER A 184 -0.59 -14.39 -21.53
CA SER A 184 0.27 -15.37 -22.19
C SER A 184 0.90 -14.92 -23.52
N ASN A 185 0.65 -13.69 -24.00
CA ASN A 185 1.19 -13.21 -25.28
C ASN A 185 2.19 -12.05 -25.16
N LEU A 186 2.70 -11.75 -23.97
CA LEU A 186 3.87 -10.90 -23.83
C LEU A 186 5.10 -11.81 -23.98
N GLY A 187 5.48 -12.06 -25.26
CA GLY A 187 6.74 -12.72 -25.60
C GLY A 187 7.90 -11.84 -25.16
N PHE A 188 8.78 -12.39 -24.35
CA PHE A 188 10.15 -11.98 -24.12
C PHE A 188 11.05 -12.74 -25.09
#